data_8919a7622c35c5341e4a6c34b825cbdf
#
_entry.id   8919a7622c35c5341e4a6c34b825cbdf
#
_cell.length_a   1.000
_cell.length_b   1.000
_cell.length_c   1.000
_cell.angle_alpha   90.00
_cell.angle_beta   90.00
_cell.angle_gamma   90.00
#
_symmetry.space_group_name_H-M   'P 1'
#
loop_
_entity.id
_entity.type
_entity.pdbx_description
1 polymer ?
#
loop_
_entity_poly.entity_id
_entity_poly.type
_entity_poly.pdbx_seq_one_letter_code
_entity_poly.pdbx_strand_id
1 'polypeptide(L)'
;NSSHYRHHNDILAAYTGYGLTLDKWSARLGLRYEHTLQKVEYLLGRGTNFHKNFDDLVPSARLGYKFSDATNLSLGYKMRINRPGIWYLNPYLDDRIPDAISQGNPNLDTEKSHAVDLQFSSYNSKLTYTLTGTYRFVNNSIESVDRLVNDRDIEGLPNPTGKDVIYSSYANIGHIQYAGLMAY
;
A
#
# COMPACT_ATOMS: atom_id res chain seq x y z
N ASN A 1 -27.87 -0.33 -17.52
CA ASN A 1 -27.70 -0.12 -16.08
C ASN A 1 -26.47 0.74 -15.81
N SER A 2 -26.65 2.05 -15.80
CA SER A 2 -25.60 2.98 -15.45
C SER A 2 -25.78 3.40 -13.98
N SER A 3 -24.68 3.37 -13.24
CA SER A 3 -24.63 3.95 -11.91
C SER A 3 -23.91 5.30 -11.99
N HIS A 4 -24.42 6.26 -11.25
CA HIS A 4 -23.82 7.58 -11.17
C HIS A 4 -23.43 7.83 -9.72
N TYR A 5 -22.15 8.17 -9.49
CA TYR A 5 -21.63 8.36 -8.14
C TYR A 5 -20.69 9.58 -8.10
N ARG A 6 -20.53 10.09 -6.89
CA ARG A 6 -19.60 11.18 -6.59
C ARG A 6 -18.54 10.67 -5.60
N HIS A 7 -17.29 10.88 -5.95
CA HIS A 7 -16.16 10.47 -5.12
C HIS A 7 -15.39 11.70 -4.65
N HIS A 8 -15.20 11.81 -3.34
CA HIS A 8 -14.37 12.84 -2.71
C HIS A 8 -13.18 12.17 -2.01
N ASN A 9 -12.01 12.73 -2.20
CA ASN A 9 -10.79 12.26 -1.59
C ASN A 9 -10.02 13.46 -1.02
N ASP A 10 -10.08 13.64 0.29
CA ASP A 10 -9.41 14.73 1.00
C ASP A 10 -8.21 14.19 1.75
N ILE A 11 -7.04 14.78 1.54
CA ILE A 11 -5.79 14.37 2.16
C ILE A 11 -5.23 15.56 2.95
N LEU A 12 -5.03 15.34 4.26
CA LEU A 12 -4.31 16.26 5.13
C LEU A 12 -2.99 15.62 5.52
N ALA A 13 -1.87 16.30 5.29
CA ALA A 13 -0.56 15.76 5.55
C ALA A 13 0.28 16.74 6.36
N ALA A 14 1.04 16.21 7.31
CA ALA A 14 2.03 16.95 8.07
C ALA A 14 3.37 16.21 8.02
N TYR A 15 4.44 16.95 7.86
CA TYR A 15 5.78 16.38 7.71
C TYR A 15 6.73 17.03 8.70
N THR A 16 7.57 16.23 9.34
CA THR A 16 8.68 16.70 10.14
C THR A 16 9.94 15.92 9.78
N GLY A 17 11.08 16.61 9.80
CA GLY A 17 12.36 16.00 9.47
C GLY A 17 13.43 16.49 10.41
N TYR A 18 14.39 15.61 10.69
CA TYR A 18 15.52 15.92 11.55
C TYR A 18 16.79 15.36 10.92
N GLY A 19 17.82 16.20 10.86
CA GLY A 19 19.14 15.81 10.32
C GLY A 19 20.23 16.07 11.34
N LEU A 20 21.15 15.13 11.46
CA LEU A 20 22.30 15.22 12.35
C LEU A 20 23.56 14.82 11.60
N THR A 21 24.63 15.60 11.74
CA THR A 21 25.93 15.29 11.20
C THR A 21 26.97 15.37 12.31
N LEU A 22 27.64 14.26 12.59
CA LEU A 22 28.65 14.15 13.64
C LEU A 22 29.89 13.50 13.04
N ASP A 23 30.94 14.27 12.82
CA ASP A 23 32.23 13.81 12.28
C ASP A 23 32.03 13.04 10.96
N LYS A 24 32.21 11.72 10.97
CA LYS A 24 32.04 10.85 9.81
C LYS A 24 30.63 10.29 9.66
N TRP A 25 29.78 10.51 10.65
CA TRP A 25 28.41 10.01 10.64
C TRP A 25 27.44 11.08 10.16
N SER A 26 26.42 10.65 9.44
CA SER A 26 25.30 11.49 9.11
C SER A 26 24.02 10.69 9.30
N ALA A 27 22.99 11.33 9.83
CA ALA A 27 21.70 10.71 10.04
C ALA A 27 20.61 11.68 9.61
N ARG A 28 19.60 11.15 8.93
CA ARG A 28 18.42 11.92 8.55
C ARG A 28 17.19 11.08 8.87
N LEU A 29 16.28 11.66 9.64
CA LEU A 29 15.02 11.03 9.99
C LEU A 29 13.89 11.88 9.44
N GLY A 30 12.90 11.24 8.85
CA GLY A 30 11.70 11.90 8.37
C GLY A 30 10.47 11.17 8.85
N LEU A 31 9.44 11.94 9.18
CA LEU A 31 8.16 11.39 9.60
C LEU A 31 7.06 12.18 8.93
N ARG A 32 6.16 11.47 8.25
CA ARG A 32 5.01 12.07 7.59
C ARG A 32 3.75 11.44 8.14
N TYR A 33 2.84 12.27 8.57
CA TYR A 33 1.50 11.86 8.96
C TYR A 33 0.52 12.26 7.87
N GLU A 34 -0.32 11.32 7.45
CA GLU A 34 -1.36 11.57 6.46
C GLU A 34 -2.70 11.10 6.99
N HIS A 35 -3.67 11.99 6.93
CA HIS A 35 -5.07 11.67 7.19
C HIS A 35 -5.82 11.77 5.87
N THR A 36 -6.47 10.69 5.46
CA THR A 36 -7.22 10.62 4.21
C THR A 36 -8.67 10.31 4.50
N LEU A 37 -9.56 11.10 3.97
CA LEU A 37 -10.99 10.86 3.97
C LEU A 37 -11.43 10.54 2.54
N GLN A 38 -11.94 9.33 2.34
CA GLN A 38 -12.59 8.94 1.09
C GLN A 38 -14.10 8.85 1.32
N LYS A 39 -14.86 9.55 0.49
CA LYS A 39 -16.31 9.57 0.58
C LYS A 39 -16.91 9.28 -0.78
N VAL A 40 -17.87 8.38 -0.82
CA VAL A 40 -18.56 8.01 -2.06
C VAL A 40 -20.05 8.17 -1.85
N GLU A 41 -20.69 8.93 -2.74
CA GLU A 41 -22.13 9.13 -2.76
C GLU A 41 -22.68 8.62 -4.09
N TYR A 42 -23.65 7.73 -4.03
CA TYR A 42 -24.35 7.25 -5.21
C TYR A 42 -25.58 8.12 -5.45
N LEU A 43 -25.61 8.76 -6.62
CA LEU A 43 -26.73 9.60 -7.03
C LEU A 43 -27.78 8.81 -7.80
N LEU A 44 -27.33 7.79 -8.54
CA LEU A 44 -28.20 6.88 -9.31
C LEU A 44 -27.56 5.49 -9.30
N GLY A 45 -28.40 4.46 -9.36
CA GLY A 45 -27.94 3.08 -9.46
C GLY A 45 -27.99 2.34 -8.13
N ARG A 46 -27.42 1.13 -8.12
CA ARG A 46 -27.46 0.20 -7.00
C ARG A 46 -26.17 0.27 -6.18
N GLY A 47 -25.82 1.42 -5.70
CA GLY A 47 -24.63 1.57 -4.88
C GLY A 47 -24.98 1.97 -3.46
N THR A 48 -24.07 1.75 -2.53
CA THR A 48 -24.21 2.15 -1.14
C THR A 48 -23.24 3.29 -0.85
N ASN A 49 -23.75 4.39 -0.29
CA ASN A 49 -22.91 5.48 0.15
C ASN A 49 -22.01 5.01 1.29
N PHE A 50 -20.73 5.32 1.22
CA PHE A 50 -19.80 4.97 2.27
C PHE A 50 -18.69 6.00 2.38
N HIS A 51 -18.04 6.01 3.53
CA HIS A 51 -16.83 6.81 3.74
C HIS A 51 -15.79 5.97 4.48
N LYS A 52 -14.54 6.29 4.26
CA LYS A 52 -13.42 5.62 4.89
C LYS A 52 -12.37 6.65 5.28
N ASN A 53 -11.90 6.57 6.50
CA ASN A 53 -10.80 7.37 7.01
C ASN A 53 -9.56 6.52 7.13
N PHE A 54 -8.43 7.06 6.68
CA PHE A 54 -7.13 6.42 6.84
C PHE A 54 -6.20 7.37 7.57
N ASP A 55 -5.58 6.87 8.63
CA ASP A 55 -4.52 7.56 9.36
C ASP A 55 -3.24 6.77 9.17
N ASP A 56 -2.25 7.38 8.52
CA ASP A 56 -1.03 6.69 8.18
C ASP A 56 0.18 7.49 8.62
N LEU A 57 1.13 6.78 9.23
CA LEU A 57 2.40 7.33 9.65
C LEU A 57 3.48 6.75 8.75
N VAL A 58 4.21 7.61 8.05
CA VAL A 58 5.18 7.20 7.03
C VAL A 58 6.57 7.64 7.46
N PRO A 59 7.34 6.76 8.10
CA PRO A 59 8.70 7.07 8.51
C PRO A 59 9.69 6.87 7.36
N SER A 60 10.79 7.60 7.43
CA SER A 60 11.95 7.39 6.59
C SER A 60 13.20 7.67 7.39
N ALA A 61 14.28 6.98 7.10
CA ALA A 61 15.54 7.16 7.80
C ALA A 61 16.70 6.90 6.84
N ARG A 62 17.78 7.66 7.01
CA ARG A 62 19.00 7.43 6.28
C ARG A 62 20.19 7.64 7.21
N LEU A 63 21.06 6.64 7.25
CA LEU A 63 22.27 6.68 8.05
C LEU A 63 23.47 6.56 7.10
N GLY A 64 24.40 7.48 7.18
CA GLY A 64 25.59 7.50 6.36
C GLY A 64 26.84 7.47 7.21
N TYR A 65 27.84 6.76 6.73
CA TYR A 65 29.17 6.74 7.32
C TYR A 65 30.23 6.98 6.24
N LYS A 66 31.11 7.90 6.52
CA LYS A 66 32.17 8.30 5.60
C LYS A 66 33.48 7.70 6.09
N PHE A 67 33.98 6.67 5.41
CA PHE A 67 35.27 6.06 5.74
C PHE A 67 36.43 6.99 5.40
N SER A 68 36.30 7.68 4.25
CA SER A 68 37.27 8.66 3.77
C SER A 68 36.53 9.64 2.85
N ASP A 69 37.25 10.61 2.29
CA ASP A 69 36.63 11.54 1.31
C ASP A 69 36.16 10.85 0.03
N ALA A 70 36.73 9.67 -0.25
CA ALA A 70 36.43 8.90 -1.47
C ALA A 70 35.55 7.69 -1.23
N THR A 71 35.30 7.29 0.02
CA THR A 71 34.59 6.05 0.34
C THR A 71 33.53 6.29 1.38
N ASN A 72 32.29 5.92 1.06
CA ASN A 72 31.17 6.06 1.98
C ASN A 72 30.22 4.86 1.92
N LEU A 73 29.48 4.69 3.02
CA LEU A 73 28.45 3.68 3.16
C LEU A 73 27.17 4.36 3.64
N SER A 74 26.06 4.05 3.03
CA SER A 74 24.78 4.57 3.49
C SER A 74 23.75 3.46 3.60
N LEU A 75 22.92 3.54 4.63
CA LEU A 75 21.79 2.65 4.88
C LEU A 75 20.52 3.49 4.89
N GLY A 76 19.57 3.14 4.05
CA GLY A 76 18.30 3.85 3.97
C GLY A 76 17.13 2.95 4.28
N TYR A 77 16.14 3.50 4.95
CA TYR A 77 14.84 2.88 5.17
C TYR A 77 13.77 3.83 4.68
N LYS A 78 12.81 3.32 3.92
CA LYS A 78 11.72 4.11 3.39
C LYS A 78 10.44 3.28 3.40
N MET A 79 9.38 3.88 3.88
CA MET A 79 8.05 3.27 3.80
C MET A 79 7.23 4.02 2.76
N ARG A 80 6.48 3.28 1.97
CA ARG A 80 5.47 3.81 1.06
C ARG A 80 4.12 3.25 1.45
N ILE A 81 3.09 4.05 1.27
CA ILE A 81 1.73 3.62 1.48
C ILE A 81 0.98 3.62 0.16
N ASN A 82 0.07 2.67 0.02
CA ASN A 82 -0.82 2.58 -1.11
C ASN A 82 -2.23 2.33 -0.57
N ARG A 83 -3.09 3.31 -0.71
CA ARG A 83 -4.46 3.22 -0.19
C ARG A 83 -5.31 2.39 -1.12
N PRO A 84 -6.25 1.59 -0.59
CA PRO A 84 -7.17 0.85 -1.43
C PRO A 84 -7.98 1.81 -2.30
N GLY A 85 -8.11 1.48 -3.57
CA GLY A 85 -8.95 2.23 -4.48
C GLY A 85 -10.43 2.01 -4.17
N ILE A 86 -11.26 2.88 -4.71
CA ILE A 86 -12.72 2.83 -4.54
C ILE A 86 -13.31 1.47 -4.95
N TRP A 87 -12.73 0.82 -5.95
CA TRP A 87 -13.18 -0.50 -6.43
C TRP A 87 -13.07 -1.58 -5.37
N TYR A 88 -12.00 -1.54 -4.56
CA TYR A 88 -11.77 -2.52 -3.52
C TYR A 88 -12.62 -2.27 -2.29
N LEU A 89 -12.95 -1.00 -2.02
CA LEU A 89 -13.69 -0.59 -0.83
C LEU A 89 -15.20 -0.62 -1.03
N ASN A 90 -15.67 -0.52 -2.27
CA ASN A 90 -17.08 -0.40 -2.57
C ASN A 90 -17.84 -1.67 -2.18
N PRO A 91 -18.78 -1.62 -1.22
CA PRO A 91 -19.51 -2.79 -0.78
C PRO A 91 -20.63 -3.24 -1.74
N TYR A 92 -20.68 -2.68 -2.94
CA TYR A 92 -21.68 -3.05 -3.92
C TYR A 92 -21.55 -4.53 -4.29
N LEU A 93 -22.67 -5.25 -4.16
CA LEU A 93 -22.74 -6.67 -4.48
C LEU A 93 -23.00 -6.83 -5.98
N ASP A 94 -22.04 -7.39 -6.70
CA ASP A 94 -22.17 -7.64 -8.13
C ASP A 94 -22.69 -9.07 -8.34
N ASP A 95 -23.95 -9.18 -8.67
CA ASP A 95 -24.67 -10.43 -8.88
C ASP A 95 -25.07 -10.65 -10.35
N ARG A 96 -24.43 -9.94 -11.28
CA ARG A 96 -24.76 -10.06 -12.71
C ARG A 96 -24.50 -11.46 -13.25
N ILE A 97 -23.53 -12.16 -12.69
CA ILE A 97 -23.25 -13.56 -13.00
C ILE A 97 -23.75 -14.40 -11.82
N PRO A 98 -24.84 -15.21 -11.99
CA PRO A 98 -25.44 -15.89 -10.85
C PRO A 98 -24.52 -16.89 -10.14
N ASP A 99 -23.53 -17.44 -10.82
CA ASP A 99 -22.61 -18.42 -10.25
C ASP A 99 -21.32 -17.79 -9.69
N ALA A 100 -21.13 -16.49 -9.91
CA ALA A 100 -19.95 -15.77 -9.45
C ALA A 100 -20.35 -14.40 -8.92
N ILE A 101 -20.37 -14.28 -7.61
CA ILE A 101 -20.76 -13.06 -6.91
C ILE A 101 -19.50 -12.36 -6.43
N SER A 102 -19.42 -11.04 -6.61
CA SER A 102 -18.28 -10.26 -6.14
C SER A 102 -18.74 -9.06 -5.34
N GLN A 103 -17.93 -8.68 -4.36
CA GLN A 103 -18.21 -7.55 -3.47
C GLN A 103 -16.88 -6.97 -2.99
N GLY A 104 -16.77 -5.63 -2.96
CA GLY A 104 -15.64 -4.97 -2.35
C GLY A 104 -15.66 -5.09 -0.83
N ASN A 105 -14.55 -4.76 -0.20
CA ASN A 105 -14.41 -4.85 1.26
C ASN A 105 -14.09 -3.46 1.83
N PRO A 106 -15.05 -2.80 2.51
CA PRO A 106 -14.82 -1.47 3.09
C PRO A 106 -13.89 -1.49 4.31
N ASN A 107 -13.53 -2.67 4.83
CA ASN A 107 -12.63 -2.82 5.97
C ASN A 107 -11.17 -2.98 5.59
N LEU A 108 -10.82 -2.77 4.32
CA LEU A 108 -9.44 -2.84 3.87
C LEU A 108 -8.60 -1.73 4.46
N ASP A 109 -7.35 -2.07 4.79
CA ASP A 109 -6.37 -1.13 5.29
C ASP A 109 -5.41 -0.69 4.18
N THR A 110 -4.71 0.40 4.43
CA THR A 110 -3.64 0.88 3.55
C THR A 110 -2.52 -0.16 3.44
N GLU A 111 -2.11 -0.48 2.23
CA GLU A 111 -0.93 -1.29 2.00
C GLU A 111 0.32 -0.53 2.40
N LYS A 112 1.20 -1.16 3.15
CA LYS A 112 2.47 -0.58 3.60
C LYS A 112 3.63 -1.35 3.00
N SER A 113 4.40 -0.67 2.17
CA SER A 113 5.59 -1.21 1.53
C SER A 113 6.83 -0.66 2.21
N HIS A 114 7.71 -1.54 2.63
CA HIS A 114 8.96 -1.19 3.30
C HIS A 114 10.13 -1.46 2.37
N ALA A 115 11.04 -0.51 2.28
CA ALA A 115 12.24 -0.65 1.48
C ALA A 115 13.47 -0.32 2.33
N VAL A 116 14.45 -1.21 2.29
CA VAL A 116 15.76 -1.01 2.92
C VAL A 116 16.81 -1.07 1.82
N ASP A 117 17.65 -0.07 1.76
CA ASP A 117 18.75 -0.04 0.80
C ASP A 117 20.08 0.18 1.51
N LEU A 118 21.10 -0.53 1.05
CA LEU A 118 22.47 -0.38 1.50
C LEU A 118 23.30 -0.02 0.30
N GLN A 119 24.02 1.10 0.36
CA GLN A 119 24.83 1.60 -0.74
C GLN A 119 26.26 1.83 -0.27
N PHE A 120 27.20 1.21 -0.95
CA PHE A 120 28.62 1.41 -0.73
C PHE A 120 29.22 2.02 -1.98
N SER A 121 29.89 3.15 -1.84
CA SER A 121 30.53 3.86 -2.94
C SER A 121 31.98 4.14 -2.62
N SER A 122 32.85 3.93 -3.62
CA SER A 122 34.26 4.24 -3.51
C SER A 122 34.80 4.74 -4.85
N TYR A 123 35.55 5.81 -4.81
CA TYR A 123 36.28 6.27 -6.01
C TYR A 123 37.72 6.59 -5.71
N ASN A 124 38.54 6.21 -6.69
CA ASN A 124 39.91 6.65 -6.75
C ASN A 124 40.25 7.10 -8.18
N SER A 125 41.43 7.52 -8.41
CA SER A 125 41.87 8.02 -9.74
C SER A 125 41.81 6.98 -10.86
N LYS A 126 41.73 5.68 -10.52
CA LYS A 126 41.74 4.59 -11.50
C LYS A 126 40.42 3.84 -11.59
N LEU A 127 39.62 3.83 -10.53
CA LEU A 127 38.40 3.03 -10.46
C LEU A 127 37.33 3.71 -9.60
N THR A 128 36.13 3.80 -10.13
CA THR A 128 34.96 4.26 -9.38
C THR A 128 33.94 3.14 -9.41
N TYR A 129 33.40 2.74 -8.23
CA TYR A 129 32.39 1.73 -8.18
C TYR A 129 31.35 2.02 -7.10
N THR A 130 30.15 1.54 -7.33
CA THR A 130 29.04 1.64 -6.40
C THR A 130 28.33 0.30 -6.32
N LEU A 131 28.14 -0.21 -5.11
CA LEU A 131 27.37 -1.41 -4.85
C LEU A 131 26.09 -1.02 -4.12
N THR A 132 24.95 -1.48 -4.60
CA THR A 132 23.66 -1.19 -4.00
C THR A 132 22.91 -2.49 -3.76
N GLY A 133 22.53 -2.75 -2.51
CA GLY A 133 21.63 -3.84 -2.15
C GLY A 133 20.29 -3.26 -1.75
N THR A 134 19.21 -3.84 -2.24
CA THR A 134 17.85 -3.39 -1.96
C THR A 134 17.00 -4.56 -1.51
N TYR A 135 16.24 -4.35 -0.43
CA TYR A 135 15.26 -5.32 0.04
C TYR A 135 13.93 -4.59 0.24
N ARG A 136 12.87 -5.13 -0.36
CA ARG A 136 11.51 -4.59 -0.24
C ARG A 136 10.56 -5.68 0.21
N PHE A 137 9.62 -5.31 1.07
CA PHE A 137 8.58 -6.24 1.49
C PHE A 137 7.26 -5.51 1.76
N VAL A 138 6.17 -6.23 1.51
CA VAL A 138 4.81 -5.81 1.83
C VAL A 138 4.14 -6.98 2.54
N ASN A 139 3.65 -6.78 3.75
CA ASN A 139 3.04 -7.85 4.55
C ASN A 139 1.51 -7.84 4.50
N ASN A 140 0.91 -6.76 3.99
CA ASN A 140 -0.53 -6.58 3.99
C ASN A 140 -1.06 -6.15 2.63
N SER A 141 -0.50 -6.71 1.54
CA SER A 141 -1.00 -6.38 0.21
C SER A 141 -2.43 -6.87 0.02
N ILE A 142 -3.19 -6.10 -0.75
CA ILE A 142 -4.59 -6.41 -1.04
C ILE A 142 -4.63 -7.50 -2.10
N GLU A 143 -5.26 -8.60 -1.76
CA GLU A 143 -5.39 -9.76 -2.64
C GLU A 143 -6.86 -10.09 -2.83
N SER A 144 -7.18 -10.62 -4.01
CA SER A 144 -8.48 -11.18 -4.30
C SER A 144 -8.65 -12.51 -3.58
N VAL A 145 -9.77 -12.67 -2.90
CA VAL A 145 -10.11 -13.91 -2.16
C VAL A 145 -11.38 -14.49 -2.75
N ASP A 146 -11.26 -15.69 -3.31
CA ASP A 146 -12.38 -16.41 -3.89
C ASP A 146 -12.75 -17.58 -2.98
N ARG A 147 -14.03 -17.70 -2.66
CA ARG A 147 -14.53 -18.77 -1.80
C ARG A 147 -15.77 -19.39 -2.42
N LEU A 148 -15.93 -20.69 -2.23
CA LEU A 148 -17.16 -21.39 -2.58
C LEU A 148 -18.10 -21.30 -1.38
N VAL A 149 -19.23 -20.61 -1.54
CA VAL A 149 -20.22 -20.41 -0.48
C VAL A 149 -21.61 -20.70 -1.01
N ASN A 150 -22.55 -21.03 -0.12
CA ASN A 150 -23.96 -21.12 -0.47
C ASN A 150 -24.52 -19.70 -0.64
N ASP A 151 -25.31 -19.47 -1.68
CA ASP A 151 -25.81 -18.13 -1.98
C ASP A 151 -26.73 -17.59 -0.90
N ARG A 152 -27.32 -18.43 -0.05
CA ARG A 152 -28.11 -17.99 1.11
C ARG A 152 -27.27 -17.41 2.21
N ASP A 153 -25.98 -17.73 2.24
CA ASP A 153 -25.03 -17.21 3.24
C ASP A 153 -24.48 -15.83 2.85
N ILE A 154 -24.79 -15.33 1.66
CA ILE A 154 -24.36 -14.01 1.20
C ILE A 154 -25.37 -12.98 1.67
N GLU A 155 -24.91 -12.09 2.56
CA GLU A 155 -25.73 -11.02 3.08
C GLU A 155 -26.03 -9.99 1.97
N GLY A 156 -27.30 -9.62 1.83
CA GLY A 156 -27.72 -8.61 0.88
C GLY A 156 -27.95 -9.12 -0.54
N LEU A 157 -27.78 -10.41 -0.79
CA LEU A 157 -28.05 -10.98 -2.11
C LEU A 157 -29.57 -11.11 -2.33
N PRO A 158 -30.15 -10.51 -3.39
CA PRO A 158 -31.54 -10.67 -3.70
C PRO A 158 -31.81 -12.06 -4.31
N ASN A 159 -32.91 -12.68 -3.87
CA ASN A 159 -33.42 -13.95 -4.43
C ASN A 159 -32.41 -15.11 -4.42
N PRO A 160 -31.85 -15.47 -3.26
CA PRO A 160 -30.93 -16.61 -3.20
C PRO A 160 -31.67 -17.93 -3.49
N THR A 161 -31.01 -18.85 -4.18
CA THR A 161 -31.58 -20.12 -4.63
C THR A 161 -31.10 -21.33 -3.83
N GLY A 162 -30.12 -21.16 -2.93
CA GLY A 162 -29.58 -22.24 -2.12
C GLY A 162 -28.50 -23.09 -2.81
N LYS A 163 -27.93 -22.58 -3.91
CA LYS A 163 -26.83 -23.25 -4.59
C LYS A 163 -25.49 -22.69 -4.15
N ASP A 164 -24.42 -23.47 -4.38
CA ASP A 164 -23.07 -23.03 -4.12
C ASP A 164 -22.57 -22.15 -5.27
N VAL A 165 -22.01 -21.00 -4.93
CA VAL A 165 -21.50 -20.02 -5.88
C VAL A 165 -20.10 -19.58 -5.45
N ILE A 166 -19.32 -19.04 -6.41
CA ILE A 166 -18.03 -18.43 -6.09
C ILE A 166 -18.28 -17.02 -5.59
N TYR A 167 -17.81 -16.74 -4.37
CA TYR A 167 -17.87 -15.42 -3.78
C TYR A 167 -16.46 -14.82 -3.75
N SER A 168 -16.29 -13.69 -4.41
CA SER A 168 -15.00 -13.00 -4.56
C SER A 168 -15.01 -11.68 -3.80
N SER A 169 -13.99 -11.43 -3.03
CA SER A 169 -13.80 -10.19 -2.29
C SER A 169 -12.30 -9.90 -2.18
N TYR A 170 -11.92 -8.95 -1.34
CA TYR A 170 -10.55 -8.53 -1.16
C TYR A 170 -10.19 -8.53 0.32
N ALA A 171 -8.93 -8.81 0.61
CA ALA A 171 -8.39 -8.79 1.97
C ALA A 171 -6.91 -8.39 1.97
N ASN A 172 -6.45 -7.83 3.07
CA ASN A 172 -5.04 -7.47 3.28
C ASN A 172 -4.25 -8.68 3.78
N ILE A 173 -4.10 -9.70 2.93
CA ILE A 173 -3.46 -10.97 3.30
C ILE A 173 -2.21 -11.28 2.49
N GLY A 174 -1.90 -10.47 1.49
CA GLY A 174 -0.79 -10.73 0.58
C GLY A 174 0.56 -10.46 1.22
N HIS A 175 1.57 -11.16 0.72
CA HIS A 175 2.93 -11.12 1.22
C HIS A 175 3.87 -11.08 0.03
N ILE A 176 4.57 -9.96 -0.15
CA ILE A 176 5.45 -9.75 -1.29
C ILE A 176 6.84 -9.40 -0.77
N GLN A 177 7.87 -10.05 -1.32
CA GLN A 177 9.27 -9.76 -0.99
C GLN A 177 10.07 -9.63 -2.28
N TYR A 178 10.99 -8.69 -2.27
CA TYR A 178 11.91 -8.45 -3.38
C TYR A 178 13.29 -8.14 -2.83
N ALA A 179 14.31 -8.79 -3.37
CA ALA A 179 15.70 -8.51 -3.04
C ALA A 179 16.49 -8.30 -4.34
N GLY A 180 17.31 -7.27 -4.39
CA GLY A 180 18.09 -6.93 -5.55
C GLY A 180 19.50 -6.47 -5.19
N LEU A 181 20.47 -6.77 -6.06
CA LEU A 181 21.83 -6.32 -5.93
C LEU A 181 22.27 -5.70 -7.26
N MET A 182 22.86 -4.51 -7.18
CA MET A 182 23.28 -3.77 -8.35
C MET A 182 24.72 -3.27 -8.14
N ALA A 183 25.53 -3.37 -9.18
CA ALA A 183 26.91 -2.91 -9.15
C ALA A 183 27.22 -2.07 -10.39
N TYR A 184 27.93 -0.96 -10.20
CA TYR A 184 28.37 -0.07 -11.28
C TYR A 184 29.87 0.15 -11.22
#